data_f0e075dec9e2802af258b14584f51cbf
#
_entry.id   f0e075dec9e2802af258b14584f51cbf
#
_cell.length_a   1.000
_cell.length_b   1.000
_cell.length_c   1.000
_cell.angle_alpha   90.00
_cell.angle_beta   90.00
_cell.angle_gamma   90.00
#
_symmetry.space_group_name_H-M   'P 1'
#
loop_
_entity.id
_entity.type
_entity.pdbx_description
1 polymer ?
#
loop_
_entity_poly.entity_id
_entity_poly.type
_entity_poly.pdbx_seq_one_letter_code
_entity_poly.pdbx_strand_id
1 'polypeptide(L)'
;MMVYQKIFSEYNQTAAQILLTKDTMVNDASRYNAQNTFDELLKLGAVPIVNENDTVSTSEIPYVDSFGDNDRLSAIVTALIGGDLLILLSDIDGLYSDDPRHNPDARFISLVPEITPELLAMGKETSGSDVGTGGMSAKLAAARIATDSGADMVIANGDQVDVILEIMGGKEKGTLFLAHPNLDFDLMHYLNNEY
;
A
#
# COMPACT_ATOMS: atom_id res chain seq x y z
N MET A 1 12.50 -12.81 -8.11
CA MET A 1 11.66 -13.99 -7.84
C MET A 1 12.44 -15.20 -7.35
N MET A 2 13.52 -15.64 -7.97
CA MET A 2 14.30 -16.82 -7.55
C MET A 2 14.72 -16.81 -6.07
N VAL A 3 15.09 -15.64 -5.52
CA VAL A 3 15.47 -15.52 -4.09
C VAL A 3 14.28 -15.84 -3.18
N TYR A 4 13.11 -15.28 -3.47
CA TYR A 4 11.89 -15.57 -2.71
C TYR A 4 11.53 -17.06 -2.77
N GLN A 5 11.50 -17.65 -3.97
CA GLN A 5 11.21 -19.08 -4.11
C GLN A 5 12.16 -19.95 -3.30
N LYS A 6 13.47 -19.65 -3.33
CA LYS A 6 14.45 -20.39 -2.55
C LYS A 6 14.18 -20.29 -1.05
N ILE A 7 14.01 -19.06 -0.53
CA ILE A 7 13.80 -18.85 0.91
C ILE A 7 12.48 -19.48 1.35
N PHE A 8 11.38 -19.25 0.63
CA PHE A 8 10.07 -19.80 1.01
C PHE A 8 10.05 -21.33 0.94
N SER A 9 10.79 -21.95 0.00
CA SER A 9 10.86 -23.42 -0.10
C SER A 9 11.55 -24.08 1.10
N GLU A 10 12.46 -23.38 1.79
CA GLU A 10 13.08 -23.86 3.02
C GLU A 10 12.06 -24.04 4.16
N TYR A 11 10.93 -23.32 4.09
CA TYR A 11 9.82 -23.40 5.04
C TYR A 11 8.62 -24.19 4.48
N ASN A 12 8.79 -24.95 3.40
CA ASN A 12 7.70 -25.64 2.68
C ASN A 12 6.57 -24.71 2.26
N GLN A 13 6.88 -23.44 1.98
CA GLN A 13 5.94 -22.44 1.56
C GLN A 13 6.12 -22.14 0.07
N THR A 14 5.01 -22.09 -0.67
CA THR A 14 5.02 -21.71 -2.09
C THR A 14 4.91 -20.19 -2.22
N ALA A 15 5.77 -19.60 -3.04
CA ALA A 15 5.66 -18.18 -3.45
C ALA A 15 5.30 -18.09 -4.94
N ALA A 16 4.33 -17.24 -5.27
CA ALA A 16 3.86 -16.99 -6.63
C ALA A 16 4.09 -15.54 -7.02
N GLN A 17 4.65 -15.29 -8.21
CA GLN A 17 4.82 -13.93 -8.72
C GLN A 17 3.56 -13.46 -9.44
N ILE A 18 3.09 -12.26 -9.10
CA ILE A 18 2.04 -11.55 -9.82
C ILE A 18 2.60 -10.20 -10.27
N LEU A 19 2.48 -9.92 -11.56
CA LEU A 19 2.86 -8.62 -12.14
C LEU A 19 1.58 -7.96 -12.68
N LEU A 20 1.30 -6.76 -12.19
CA LEU A 20 0.10 -6.00 -12.50
C LEU A 20 0.44 -4.74 -13.30
N THR A 21 -0.50 -4.30 -14.11
CA THR A 21 -0.47 -2.97 -14.74
C THR A 21 -1.70 -2.18 -14.32
N LYS A 22 -1.65 -0.87 -14.42
CA LYS A 22 -2.84 -0.03 -14.18
C LYS A 22 -4.00 -0.44 -15.10
N ASP A 23 -3.72 -0.78 -16.37
CA ASP A 23 -4.73 -1.29 -17.30
C ASP A 23 -5.43 -2.55 -16.78
N THR A 24 -4.69 -3.46 -16.13
CA THR A 24 -5.27 -4.63 -15.47
C THR A 24 -6.35 -4.24 -14.45
N MET A 25 -6.16 -3.13 -13.73
CA MET A 25 -7.09 -2.66 -12.72
C MET A 25 -8.27 -1.89 -13.33
N VAL A 26 -8.02 -1.10 -14.38
CA VAL A 26 -9.04 -0.27 -15.05
C VAL A 26 -10.02 -1.11 -15.86
N ASN A 27 -9.57 -2.19 -16.48
CA ASN A 27 -10.43 -3.08 -17.27
C ASN A 27 -11.16 -4.10 -16.36
N ASP A 28 -12.49 -4.09 -16.35
CA ASP A 28 -13.32 -4.94 -15.48
C ASP A 28 -13.02 -6.44 -15.63
N ALA A 29 -12.86 -6.94 -16.87
CA ALA A 29 -12.59 -8.35 -17.12
C ALA A 29 -11.18 -8.73 -16.64
N SER A 30 -10.19 -7.87 -16.86
CA SER A 30 -8.82 -8.08 -16.41
C SER A 30 -8.72 -8.03 -14.89
N ARG A 31 -9.41 -7.07 -14.25
CA ARG A 31 -9.50 -6.95 -12.80
C ARG A 31 -10.13 -8.18 -12.16
N TYR A 32 -11.25 -8.65 -12.70
CA TYR A 32 -11.91 -9.89 -12.25
C TYR A 32 -10.98 -11.10 -12.37
N ASN A 33 -10.24 -11.23 -13.47
CA ASN A 33 -9.27 -12.30 -13.66
C ASN A 33 -8.11 -12.21 -12.67
N ALA A 34 -7.62 -10.99 -12.39
CA ALA A 34 -6.58 -10.77 -11.38
C ALA A 34 -7.09 -11.20 -10.00
N GLN A 35 -8.28 -10.79 -9.59
CA GLN A 35 -8.89 -11.18 -8.33
C GLN A 35 -9.02 -12.69 -8.20
N ASN A 36 -9.57 -13.37 -9.21
CA ASN A 36 -9.66 -14.83 -9.24
C ASN A 36 -8.28 -15.50 -9.10
N THR A 37 -7.25 -14.92 -9.71
CA THR A 37 -5.88 -15.44 -9.58
C THR A 37 -5.38 -15.35 -8.15
N PHE A 38 -5.59 -14.22 -7.47
CA PHE A 38 -5.26 -14.07 -6.04
C PHE A 38 -6.03 -15.08 -5.19
N ASP A 39 -7.34 -15.19 -5.40
CA ASP A 39 -8.19 -16.11 -4.66
C ASP A 39 -7.72 -17.57 -4.77
N GLU A 40 -7.37 -18.02 -5.97
CA GLU A 40 -6.87 -19.38 -6.19
C GLU A 40 -5.48 -19.59 -5.57
N LEU A 41 -4.58 -18.62 -5.67
CA LEU A 41 -3.26 -18.72 -5.02
C LEU A 41 -3.39 -18.78 -3.50
N LEU A 42 -4.23 -17.95 -2.91
CA LEU A 42 -4.47 -17.94 -1.46
C LEU A 42 -5.14 -19.24 -1.00
N LYS A 43 -6.12 -19.79 -1.75
CA LYS A 43 -6.72 -21.12 -1.48
C LYS A 43 -5.70 -22.24 -1.52
N LEU A 44 -4.71 -22.16 -2.41
CA LEU A 44 -3.61 -23.11 -2.50
C LEU A 44 -2.55 -22.90 -1.40
N GLY A 45 -2.70 -21.90 -0.54
CA GLY A 45 -1.73 -21.54 0.49
C GLY A 45 -0.44 -20.94 -0.09
N ALA A 46 -0.46 -20.45 -1.32
CA ALA A 46 0.69 -19.76 -1.90
C ALA A 46 0.73 -18.29 -1.44
N VAL A 47 1.94 -17.76 -1.25
CA VAL A 47 2.17 -16.35 -0.92
C VAL A 47 2.36 -15.56 -2.21
N PRO A 48 1.43 -14.66 -2.59
CA PRO A 48 1.59 -13.80 -3.76
C PRO A 48 2.70 -12.76 -3.51
N ILE A 49 3.68 -12.68 -4.40
CA ILE A 49 4.69 -11.63 -4.45
C ILE A 49 4.34 -10.71 -5.62
N VAL A 50 3.86 -9.53 -5.29
CA VAL A 50 3.27 -8.61 -6.27
C VAL A 50 4.23 -7.48 -6.61
N ASN A 51 4.26 -7.06 -7.85
CA ASN A 51 4.91 -5.84 -8.30
C ASN A 51 4.23 -5.31 -9.57
N GLU A 52 4.56 -4.10 -9.97
CA GLU A 52 4.17 -3.55 -11.27
C GLU A 52 4.89 -4.31 -12.40
N ASN A 53 4.22 -4.42 -13.56
CA ASN A 53 4.79 -4.96 -14.78
C ASN A 53 5.35 -3.84 -15.66
N ASP A 54 6.50 -3.30 -15.27
CA ASP A 54 7.16 -2.18 -15.96
C ASP A 54 7.46 -2.49 -17.44
N THR A 55 7.58 -3.76 -17.79
CA THR A 55 7.98 -4.16 -19.15
C THR A 55 6.87 -3.97 -20.19
N VAL A 56 5.62 -3.92 -19.75
CA VAL A 56 4.44 -3.71 -20.62
C VAL A 56 3.66 -2.46 -20.24
N SER A 57 4.07 -1.76 -19.19
CA SER A 57 3.60 -0.43 -18.82
C SER A 57 4.30 0.60 -19.70
N THR A 58 4.03 0.56 -21.03
CA THR A 58 4.69 1.47 -21.95
C THR A 58 3.90 2.75 -22.09
N SER A 59 4.62 3.87 -22.00
CA SER A 59 4.18 5.25 -22.22
C SER A 59 3.67 5.57 -23.65
N GLU A 60 3.44 4.57 -24.50
CA GLU A 60 2.92 4.75 -25.85
C GLU A 60 1.42 5.04 -25.90
N ILE A 61 0.71 4.80 -24.81
CA ILE A 61 -0.68 5.25 -24.65
C ILE A 61 -0.62 6.47 -23.72
N PRO A 62 -0.86 7.69 -24.19
CA PRO A 62 -0.64 8.93 -23.44
C PRO A 62 -1.51 9.12 -22.19
N TYR A 63 -2.20 8.09 -21.72
CA TYR A 63 -3.11 8.08 -20.57
C TYR A 63 -2.97 6.85 -19.67
N VAL A 64 -2.01 5.97 -19.89
CA VAL A 64 -1.77 4.80 -19.02
C VAL A 64 -0.54 5.08 -18.16
N ASP A 65 -0.75 5.77 -17.06
CA ASP A 65 0.28 5.99 -16.06
C ASP A 65 0.54 4.72 -15.24
N SER A 66 1.76 4.60 -14.71
CA SER A 66 2.11 3.62 -13.69
C SER A 66 1.26 3.81 -12.43
N PHE A 67 1.26 2.85 -11.52
CA PHE A 67 0.64 3.04 -10.19
C PHE A 67 1.29 4.18 -9.39
N GLY A 68 2.45 4.67 -9.84
CA GLY A 68 3.23 5.74 -9.24
C GLY A 68 4.25 5.22 -8.24
N ASP A 69 3.83 4.49 -7.22
CA ASP A 69 4.71 3.87 -6.24
C ASP A 69 4.12 2.56 -5.67
N ASN A 70 4.96 1.81 -4.96
CA ASN A 70 4.56 0.54 -4.35
C ASN A 70 3.62 0.70 -3.15
N ASP A 71 3.58 1.86 -2.50
CA ASP A 71 2.65 2.15 -1.41
C ASP A 71 1.22 2.12 -1.95
N ARG A 72 1.00 2.82 -3.06
CA ARG A 72 -0.28 2.85 -3.75
C ARG A 72 -0.68 1.49 -4.34
N LEU A 73 0.26 0.80 -5.00
CA LEU A 73 0.04 -0.54 -5.51
C LEU A 73 -0.39 -1.49 -4.39
N SER A 74 0.24 -1.42 -3.21
CA SER A 74 -0.10 -2.24 -2.05
C SER A 74 -1.52 -2.00 -1.57
N ALA A 75 -1.95 -0.73 -1.50
CA ALA A 75 -3.31 -0.38 -1.09
C ALA A 75 -4.36 -0.85 -2.11
N ILE A 76 -4.08 -0.70 -3.42
CA ILE A 76 -4.95 -1.19 -4.50
C ILE A 76 -5.10 -2.71 -4.43
N VAL A 77 -3.99 -3.44 -4.22
CA VAL A 77 -4.03 -4.89 -4.06
C VAL A 77 -4.82 -5.28 -2.82
N THR A 78 -4.63 -4.57 -1.69
CA THR A 78 -5.39 -4.79 -0.46
C THR A 78 -6.89 -4.66 -0.70
N ALA A 79 -7.32 -3.59 -1.38
CA ALA A 79 -8.72 -3.39 -1.74
C ALA A 79 -9.23 -4.48 -2.70
N LEU A 80 -8.42 -4.91 -3.68
CA LEU A 80 -8.78 -5.93 -4.67
C LEU A 80 -9.07 -7.28 -4.03
N ILE A 81 -8.23 -7.68 -3.05
CA ILE A 81 -8.34 -9.00 -2.39
C ILE A 81 -9.23 -8.99 -1.14
N GLY A 82 -9.75 -7.83 -0.73
CA GLY A 82 -10.52 -7.69 0.52
C GLY A 82 -9.66 -7.96 1.75
N GLY A 83 -8.43 -7.43 1.78
CA GLY A 83 -7.52 -7.57 2.91
C GLY A 83 -8.02 -6.82 4.14
N ASP A 84 -7.78 -7.35 5.34
CA ASP A 84 -8.19 -6.74 6.62
C ASP A 84 -7.14 -5.75 7.16
N LEU A 85 -5.87 -5.94 6.79
CA LEU A 85 -4.74 -5.14 7.28
C LEU A 85 -3.69 -4.97 6.20
N LEU A 86 -3.26 -3.72 5.97
CA LEU A 86 -2.10 -3.35 5.18
C LEU A 86 -0.98 -2.87 6.09
N ILE A 87 0.20 -3.47 6.01
CA ILE A 87 1.40 -2.99 6.71
C ILE A 87 2.37 -2.42 5.69
N LEU A 88 2.59 -1.10 5.72
CA LEU A 88 3.61 -0.44 4.92
C LEU A 88 4.90 -0.33 5.74
N LEU A 89 5.93 -1.03 5.29
CA LEU A 89 7.27 -0.89 5.84
C LEU A 89 8.02 0.23 5.11
N SER A 90 8.53 1.19 5.87
CA SER A 90 9.18 2.38 5.37
C SER A 90 10.47 2.65 6.15
N ASP A 91 11.18 3.70 5.74
CA ASP A 91 12.35 4.27 6.43
C ASP A 91 11.96 5.24 7.57
N ILE A 92 10.67 5.42 7.83
CA ILE A 92 10.13 6.27 8.89
C ILE A 92 9.38 5.43 9.93
N ASP A 93 9.37 5.91 11.18
CA ASP A 93 8.69 5.22 12.28
C ASP A 93 7.16 5.27 12.20
N GLY A 94 6.63 6.20 11.42
CA GLY A 94 5.21 6.45 11.22
C GLY A 94 4.94 7.91 10.91
N LEU A 95 3.73 8.38 11.21
CA LEU A 95 3.28 9.74 10.95
C LEU A 95 3.65 10.66 12.12
N TYR A 96 4.08 11.87 11.79
CA TYR A 96 4.33 12.95 12.74
C TYR A 96 3.49 14.18 12.38
N SER A 97 3.26 15.07 13.36
CA SER A 97 2.54 16.33 13.16
C SER A 97 3.28 17.32 12.25
N ASP A 98 4.58 17.12 12.03
CA ASP A 98 5.47 17.88 11.16
C ASP A 98 6.72 17.04 10.90
N ASP A 99 7.64 17.49 10.03
CA ASP A 99 8.90 16.77 9.78
C ASP A 99 9.83 16.81 11.01
N PRO A 100 10.05 15.68 11.71
CA PRO A 100 10.86 15.64 12.92
C PRO A 100 12.35 15.98 12.68
N ARG A 101 12.81 15.95 11.41
CA ARG A 101 14.19 16.33 11.04
C ARG A 101 14.37 17.85 11.05
N HIS A 102 13.30 18.60 10.83
CA HIS A 102 13.30 20.06 10.74
C HIS A 102 12.60 20.74 11.91
N ASN A 103 11.67 20.06 12.56
CA ASN A 103 10.91 20.57 13.69
C ASN A 103 11.07 19.64 14.93
N PRO A 104 11.83 20.06 15.96
CA PRO A 104 12.00 19.26 17.17
C PRO A 104 10.71 19.13 18.02
N ASP A 105 9.69 19.95 17.75
CA ASP A 105 8.39 19.90 18.43
C ASP A 105 7.40 18.97 17.69
N ALA A 106 7.82 18.33 16.61
CA ALA A 106 7.01 17.36 15.88
C ALA A 106 6.61 16.20 16.79
N ARG A 107 5.31 15.91 16.86
CA ARG A 107 4.74 14.86 17.72
C ARG A 107 4.40 13.64 16.90
N PHE A 108 4.78 12.47 17.40
CA PHE A 108 4.40 11.20 16.80
C PHE A 108 2.89 10.98 16.94
N ILE A 109 2.26 10.52 15.86
CA ILE A 109 0.83 10.20 15.79
C ILE A 109 0.71 8.68 15.70
N SER A 110 0.32 8.04 16.81
CA SER A 110 0.20 6.59 16.88
C SER A 110 -1.11 6.05 16.28
N LEU A 111 -2.16 6.89 16.26
CA LEU A 111 -3.50 6.48 15.81
C LEU A 111 -4.14 7.60 14.97
N VAL A 112 -4.67 7.20 13.82
CA VAL A 112 -5.47 8.04 12.92
C VAL A 112 -6.84 7.37 12.76
N PRO A 113 -7.86 7.83 13.48
CA PRO A 113 -9.22 7.26 13.39
C PRO A 113 -9.89 7.55 12.04
N GLU A 114 -9.57 8.68 11.43
CA GLU A 114 -10.15 9.14 10.16
C GLU A 114 -9.14 9.99 9.40
N ILE A 115 -9.08 9.84 8.09
CA ILE A 115 -8.21 10.63 7.22
C ILE A 115 -8.94 11.89 6.80
N THR A 116 -8.62 13.01 7.46
CA THR A 116 -9.22 14.31 7.16
C THR A 116 -8.51 15.03 6.02
N PRO A 117 -9.17 16.02 5.36
CA PRO A 117 -8.53 16.87 4.35
C PRO A 117 -7.30 17.60 4.88
N GLU A 118 -7.30 17.99 6.17
CA GLU A 118 -6.17 18.66 6.82
C GLU A 118 -4.97 17.70 6.93
N LEU A 119 -5.20 16.44 7.27
CA LEU A 119 -4.15 15.43 7.34
C LEU A 119 -3.52 15.19 5.95
N LEU A 120 -4.34 15.13 4.90
CA LEU A 120 -3.86 15.01 3.52
C LEU A 120 -3.04 16.24 3.08
N ALA A 121 -3.43 17.43 3.51
CA ALA A 121 -2.69 18.66 3.22
C ALA A 121 -1.30 18.66 3.89
N MET A 122 -1.19 18.19 5.13
CA MET A 122 0.09 18.05 5.84
C MET A 122 1.08 17.17 5.07
N GLY A 123 0.62 16.08 4.45
CA GLY A 123 1.47 15.20 3.64
C GLY A 123 2.05 15.87 2.40
N LYS A 124 1.41 16.91 1.87
CA LYS A 124 1.89 17.68 0.70
C LYS A 124 2.98 18.69 1.08
N GLU A 125 2.89 19.28 2.26
CA GLU A 125 3.85 20.30 2.74
C GLU A 125 5.20 19.68 3.14
N THR A 126 5.20 18.43 3.62
CA THR A 126 6.41 17.71 4.02
C THR A 126 7.18 17.10 2.84
N SER A 127 6.64 17.14 1.63
CA SER A 127 7.24 16.57 0.40
C SER A 127 8.32 17.46 -0.23
N GLY A 128 8.99 18.32 0.52
CA GLY A 128 10.02 19.26 0.05
C GLY A 128 11.35 18.67 -0.42
N SER A 129 11.43 17.38 -0.76
CA SER A 129 12.62 16.78 -1.38
C SER A 129 12.33 16.36 -2.82
N ASP A 130 13.04 16.97 -3.77
CA ASP A 130 13.03 16.67 -5.22
C ASP A 130 13.52 15.24 -5.59
N VAL A 131 13.71 14.35 -4.62
CA VAL A 131 14.25 13.01 -4.82
C VAL A 131 13.49 11.99 -3.99
N GLY A 132 12.32 11.55 -4.49
CA GLY A 132 11.58 10.44 -3.90
C GLY A 132 10.11 10.45 -4.28
N THR A 133 9.69 9.55 -5.15
CA THR A 133 8.31 9.37 -5.60
C THR A 133 7.37 8.80 -4.53
N GLY A 134 7.89 8.37 -3.37
CA GLY A 134 7.18 7.72 -2.26
C GLY A 134 7.11 8.56 -0.97
N GLY A 135 6.84 9.87 -1.05
CA GLY A 135 6.74 10.74 0.13
C GLY A 135 5.53 10.47 1.03
N MET A 136 5.39 11.24 2.11
CA MET A 136 4.26 11.11 3.04
C MET A 136 2.90 11.24 2.34
N SER A 137 2.80 12.06 1.29
CA SER A 137 1.58 12.20 0.48
C SER A 137 1.15 10.88 -0.18
N ALA A 138 2.09 10.10 -0.70
CA ALA A 138 1.82 8.79 -1.29
C ALA A 138 1.33 7.78 -0.24
N LYS A 139 1.93 7.79 0.95
CA LYS A 139 1.52 6.94 2.07
C LYS A 139 0.12 7.29 2.58
N LEU A 140 -0.22 8.57 2.65
CA LEU A 140 -1.57 9.01 3.03
C LEU A 140 -2.61 8.69 1.95
N ALA A 141 -2.24 8.77 0.66
CA ALA A 141 -3.11 8.31 -0.42
C ALA A 141 -3.36 6.79 -0.34
N ALA A 142 -2.31 6.01 -0.09
CA ALA A 142 -2.44 4.57 0.14
C ALA A 142 -3.31 4.26 1.37
N ALA A 143 -3.11 5.00 2.48
CA ALA A 143 -3.93 4.86 3.68
C ALA A 143 -5.41 5.11 3.38
N ARG A 144 -5.73 6.14 2.60
CA ARG A 144 -7.10 6.43 2.21
C ARG A 144 -7.74 5.30 1.42
N ILE A 145 -7.03 4.76 0.41
CA ILE A 145 -7.54 3.63 -0.38
C ILE A 145 -7.79 2.41 0.53
N ALA A 146 -6.84 2.06 1.40
CA ALA A 146 -6.97 0.92 2.29
C ALA A 146 -8.14 1.09 3.28
N THR A 147 -8.21 2.23 3.97
CA THR A 147 -9.24 2.46 5.00
C THR A 147 -10.64 2.61 4.41
N ASP A 148 -10.79 3.29 3.28
CA ASP A 148 -12.07 3.42 2.56
C ASP A 148 -12.56 2.07 2.00
N SER A 149 -11.62 1.15 1.65
CA SER A 149 -11.96 -0.22 1.24
C SER A 149 -12.30 -1.15 2.40
N GLY A 150 -12.07 -0.73 3.63
CA GLY A 150 -12.40 -1.50 4.85
C GLY A 150 -11.22 -2.19 5.51
N ALA A 151 -9.98 -1.89 5.10
CA ALA A 151 -8.78 -2.42 5.73
C ALA A 151 -8.18 -1.42 6.73
N ASP A 152 -7.71 -1.89 7.88
CA ASP A 152 -6.78 -1.11 8.69
C ASP A 152 -5.46 -0.96 7.96
N MET A 153 -4.72 0.12 8.23
CA MET A 153 -3.37 0.27 7.69
C MET A 153 -2.39 0.70 8.78
N VAL A 154 -1.18 0.13 8.74
CA VAL A 154 -0.08 0.55 9.63
C VAL A 154 1.10 1.01 8.79
N ILE A 155 1.67 2.18 9.11
CA ILE A 155 2.99 2.61 8.64
C ILE A 155 3.98 2.36 9.77
N ALA A 156 5.03 1.59 9.50
CA ALA A 156 6.06 1.28 10.50
C ALA A 156 7.45 1.26 9.87
N ASN A 157 8.47 1.44 10.72
CA ASN A 157 9.87 1.35 10.30
C ASN A 157 10.24 -0.09 9.96
N GLY A 158 10.77 -0.28 8.74
CA GLY A 158 11.14 -1.57 8.19
C GLY A 158 12.58 -2.02 8.45
N ASP A 159 13.39 -1.24 9.16
CA ASP A 159 14.78 -1.58 9.46
C ASP A 159 14.89 -2.93 10.21
N GLN A 160 13.88 -3.25 11.01
CA GLN A 160 13.73 -4.53 11.68
C GLN A 160 12.41 -5.17 11.27
N VAL A 161 12.46 -6.16 10.38
CA VAL A 161 11.26 -6.83 9.84
C VAL A 161 10.45 -7.57 10.91
N ASP A 162 11.01 -7.83 12.09
CA ASP A 162 10.28 -8.39 13.25
C ASP A 162 9.13 -7.49 13.72
N VAL A 163 9.13 -6.21 13.31
CA VAL A 163 8.01 -5.28 13.56
C VAL A 163 6.68 -5.85 13.04
N ILE A 164 6.69 -6.63 11.94
CA ILE A 164 5.48 -7.29 11.42
C ILE A 164 4.89 -8.23 12.47
N LEU A 165 5.74 -9.05 13.12
CA LEU A 165 5.30 -9.99 14.17
C LEU A 165 4.79 -9.25 15.40
N GLU A 166 5.40 -8.10 15.72
CA GLU A 166 4.95 -7.28 16.84
C GLU A 166 3.56 -6.67 16.58
N ILE A 167 3.34 -6.12 15.38
CA ILE A 167 2.04 -5.58 14.94
C ILE A 167 0.97 -6.69 14.95
N MET A 168 1.27 -7.84 14.34
CA MET A 168 0.37 -8.99 14.32
C MET A 168 0.08 -9.56 15.73
N GLY A 169 1.01 -9.35 16.65
CA GLY A 169 0.84 -9.68 18.07
C GLY A 169 0.08 -8.63 18.89
N GLY A 170 -0.42 -7.56 18.26
CA GLY A 170 -1.20 -6.49 18.90
C GLY A 170 -0.36 -5.46 19.65
N LYS A 171 0.95 -5.36 19.39
CA LYS A 171 1.77 -4.28 19.95
C LYS A 171 1.56 -2.99 19.17
N GLU A 172 1.49 -1.88 19.90
CA GLU A 172 1.45 -0.53 19.33
C GLU A 172 2.80 -0.19 18.67
N LYS A 173 2.88 -0.33 17.37
CA LYS A 173 4.05 -0.01 16.54
C LYS A 173 3.62 0.80 15.34
N GLY A 174 4.39 1.86 15.05
CA GLY A 174 4.08 2.73 13.92
C GLY A 174 2.82 3.57 14.12
N THR A 175 2.23 4.00 13.03
CA THR A 175 0.95 4.72 13.00
C THR A 175 -0.13 3.82 12.44
N LEU A 176 -1.17 3.58 13.23
CA LEU A 176 -2.36 2.83 12.83
C LEU A 176 -3.42 3.79 12.26
N PHE A 177 -3.89 3.52 11.06
CA PHE A 177 -5.06 4.12 10.43
C PHE A 177 -6.20 3.14 10.51
N LEU A 178 -7.32 3.53 11.13
CA LEU A 178 -8.47 2.66 11.31
C LEU A 178 -9.30 2.57 10.03
N ALA A 179 -9.77 1.37 9.75
CA ALA A 179 -10.73 1.13 8.69
C ALA A 179 -12.02 1.92 8.95
N HIS A 180 -12.51 2.61 7.94
CA HIS A 180 -13.82 3.25 7.93
C HIS A 180 -14.46 3.06 6.56
N PRO A 181 -15.01 1.85 6.32
CA PRO A 181 -15.50 1.47 5.01
C PRO A 181 -16.50 2.50 4.47
N ASN A 182 -16.18 3.04 3.32
CA ASN A 182 -17.06 3.95 2.61
C ASN A 182 -18.00 3.14 1.72
N LEU A 183 -19.31 3.27 1.92
CA LEU A 183 -20.31 2.57 1.11
C LEU A 183 -20.28 2.98 -0.36
N ASP A 184 -19.76 4.16 -0.64
CA ASP A 184 -19.58 4.68 -2.00
C ASP A 184 -18.15 4.45 -2.53
N PHE A 185 -17.34 3.60 -1.84
CA PHE A 185 -15.99 3.28 -2.27
C PHE A 185 -16.02 2.62 -3.65
N ASP A 186 -15.40 3.29 -4.60
CA ASP A 186 -15.16 2.78 -5.94
C ASP A 186 -13.68 2.88 -6.26
N LEU A 187 -13.01 1.72 -6.28
CA LEU A 187 -11.58 1.63 -6.61
C LEU A 187 -11.27 2.28 -7.96
N MET A 188 -12.22 2.19 -8.91
CA MET A 188 -12.08 2.79 -10.24
C MET A 188 -12.09 4.31 -10.19
N HIS A 189 -12.91 4.90 -9.30
CA HIS A 189 -12.91 6.33 -9.07
C HIS A 189 -11.53 6.82 -8.60
N TYR A 190 -10.90 6.09 -7.67
CA TYR A 190 -9.55 6.41 -7.18
C TYR A 190 -8.47 6.25 -8.27
N LEU A 191 -8.60 5.25 -9.14
CA LEU A 191 -7.65 5.02 -10.22
C LEU A 191 -7.74 6.06 -11.35
N ASN A 192 -8.93 6.62 -11.57
CA ASN A 192 -9.21 7.50 -12.70
C ASN A 192 -9.15 9.00 -12.35
N ASN A 193 -9.36 9.40 -11.09
CA ASN A 193 -9.58 10.81 -10.72
C ASN A 193 -8.45 11.45 -9.89
N GLU A 194 -7.38 10.75 -9.60
CA GLU A 194 -6.21 11.31 -8.92
C GLU A 194 -5.17 11.84 -9.94
N TYR A 195 -5.47 13.02 -10.51
CA TYR A 195 -4.50 13.90 -11.16
C TYR A 195 -4.76 15.36 -10.80
#